data_1b972079da1ccd70c91ee6331b0404fa
#
_entry.id   1b972079da1ccd70c91ee6331b0404fa
#
_cell.length_a   1.000
_cell.length_b   1.000
_cell.length_c   1.000
_cell.angle_alpha   90.00
_cell.angle_beta   90.00
_cell.angle_gamma   90.00
#
_symmetry.space_group_name_H-M   'P 1'
#
loop_
_entity.id
_entity.type
_entity.pdbx_description
1 polymer ?
#
loop_
_entity_poly.entity_id
_entity_poly.type
_entity_poly.pdbx_seq_one_letter_code
_entity_poly.pdbx_strand_id
1 'polypeptide(L)'
;MSSSATAEEQGGSGAVWYRRAASPDGGELAVSLALSDGRALVTAVGGMEWRCTWPLEQALDHECLAATSETWLDLSGLEFADSSLLHLMLDSQRVHRARDARLVLAGALQPVVERLFTVTGTTAFFTRTPL
;
A
#
# COMPACT_ATOMS: atom_id res chain seq x y z
N MET A 1 9.39 0.74 19.35
CA MET A 1 9.79 0.44 18.78
C MET A 1 9.74 -0.89 18.55
N SER A 2 9.78 -1.49 18.93
CA SER A 2 9.93 -2.82 18.84
C SER A 2 8.75 -3.63 18.49
N SER A 3 7.59 -3.14 18.60
CA SER A 3 6.42 -3.92 18.25
C SER A 3 6.40 -4.28 16.77
N SER A 4 6.92 -3.43 15.92
CA SER A 4 6.93 -3.77 14.51
C SER A 4 7.90 -4.90 14.23
N ALA A 5 9.01 -4.93 14.92
CA ALA A 5 9.96 -6.02 14.74
C ALA A 5 9.32 -7.34 15.17
N THR A 6 8.54 -7.32 16.22
CA THR A 6 7.86 -8.51 16.68
C THR A 6 6.89 -9.03 15.62
N ALA A 7 6.14 -8.11 15.02
CA ALA A 7 5.19 -8.51 14.00
C ALA A 7 5.90 -9.14 12.80
N GLU A 8 7.02 -8.59 12.43
CA GLU A 8 7.80 -9.14 11.32
C GLU A 8 8.26 -10.54 11.62
N GLU A 9 8.74 -10.76 12.83
CA GLU A 9 9.21 -12.08 13.20
C GLU A 9 8.11 -13.09 13.17
N GLN A 10 6.95 -12.71 13.65
CA GLN A 10 5.82 -13.62 13.64
C GLN A 10 5.29 -13.86 12.26
N GLY A 11 5.42 -12.89 11.40
CA GLY A 11 4.93 -12.99 10.07
C GLY A 11 5.51 -14.18 9.35
N GLY A 12 6.79 -14.36 9.47
CA GLY A 12 7.41 -15.57 9.03
C GLY A 12 7.22 -16.01 7.61
N SER A 13 6.17 -15.72 6.98
CA SER A 13 5.89 -16.18 5.64
C SER A 13 6.20 -15.07 4.64
N GLY A 14 7.30 -14.38 4.82
CA GLY A 14 7.75 -13.38 3.88
C GLY A 14 7.52 -11.95 4.30
N ALA A 15 6.82 -11.72 5.41
CA ALA A 15 6.64 -10.35 5.89
C ALA A 15 7.98 -9.80 6.39
N VAL A 16 8.37 -8.64 5.87
CA VAL A 16 9.65 -8.03 6.23
C VAL A 16 9.46 -6.70 6.93
N TRP A 17 8.25 -6.18 6.99
CA TRP A 17 8.04 -4.84 7.52
C TRP A 17 6.57 -4.66 7.89
N TYR A 18 6.32 -3.93 8.97
CA TYR A 18 4.95 -3.66 9.42
C TYR A 18 4.94 -2.36 10.20
N ARG A 19 3.93 -1.52 9.93
CA ARG A 19 3.75 -0.27 10.69
C ARG A 19 2.27 0.00 10.86
N ARG A 20 1.93 0.62 11.98
CA ARG A 20 0.58 1.06 12.28
C ARG A 20 0.62 2.51 12.72
N ALA A 21 -0.42 3.23 12.38
CA ALA A 21 -0.58 4.60 12.82
C ALA A 21 -2.03 4.86 13.15
N ALA A 22 -2.27 5.68 14.18
CA ALA A 22 -3.62 6.07 14.57
C ALA A 22 -3.86 7.50 14.09
N SER A 23 -5.03 7.73 13.51
CA SER A 23 -5.39 9.09 13.12
C SER A 23 -5.94 9.84 14.32
N PRO A 24 -5.88 11.18 14.30
CA PRO A 24 -6.44 11.96 15.41
C PRO A 24 -7.92 11.72 15.65
N ASP A 25 -8.64 11.26 14.64
CA ASP A 25 -10.07 10.99 14.74
C ASP A 25 -10.37 9.57 15.16
N GLY A 26 -9.37 8.82 15.60
CA GLY A 26 -9.60 7.48 16.12
C GLY A 26 -9.46 6.37 15.10
N GLY A 27 -9.26 6.67 13.83
CA GLY A 27 -9.02 5.65 12.84
C GLY A 27 -7.61 5.10 12.93
N GLU A 28 -7.38 3.98 12.26
CA GLU A 28 -6.05 3.36 12.21
C GLU A 28 -5.73 2.93 10.81
N LEU A 29 -4.45 2.99 10.48
CA LEU A 29 -3.93 2.45 9.23
C LEU A 29 -2.80 1.49 9.57
N ALA A 30 -2.93 0.25 9.12
CA ALA A 30 -1.90 -0.76 9.29
C ALA A 30 -1.39 -1.16 7.91
N VAL A 31 -0.08 -1.19 7.75
CA VAL A 31 0.54 -1.50 6.46
C VAL A 31 1.64 -2.52 6.68
N SER A 32 1.65 -3.55 5.84
CA SER A 32 2.68 -4.57 5.86
C SER A 32 3.33 -4.70 4.49
N LEU A 33 4.54 -5.22 4.49
CA LEU A 33 5.31 -5.44 3.28
C LEU A 33 5.88 -6.84 3.32
N ALA A 34 5.64 -7.62 2.30
CA ALA A 34 6.17 -8.97 2.16
C ALA A 34 6.87 -9.10 0.82
N LEU A 35 7.88 -9.94 0.76
CA LEU A 35 8.61 -10.19 -0.49
C LEU A 35 8.47 -11.65 -0.88
N SER A 36 8.33 -11.89 -2.19
CA SER A 36 8.19 -13.25 -2.71
C SER A 36 8.56 -13.24 -4.19
N ASP A 37 9.58 -14.00 -4.55
CA ASP A 37 9.93 -14.24 -5.96
C ASP A 37 10.07 -12.97 -6.79
N GLY A 38 10.78 -11.99 -6.27
CA GLY A 38 11.03 -10.75 -7.01
C GLY A 38 9.86 -9.79 -7.02
N ARG A 39 8.85 -10.07 -6.20
CA ARG A 39 7.66 -9.23 -6.08
C ARG A 39 7.51 -8.76 -4.65
N ALA A 40 7.04 -7.55 -4.47
CA ALA A 40 6.68 -7.04 -3.17
C ALA A 40 5.16 -7.01 -3.05
N LEU A 41 4.64 -7.38 -1.89
CA LEU A 41 3.21 -7.25 -1.60
C LEU A 41 3.06 -6.26 -0.46
N VAL A 42 2.41 -5.15 -0.74
CA VAL A 42 2.12 -4.12 0.26
C VAL A 42 0.63 -4.19 0.56
N THR A 43 0.29 -4.41 1.81
CA THR A 43 -1.11 -4.56 2.22
C THR A 43 -1.45 -3.44 3.19
N ALA A 44 -2.54 -2.71 2.90
CA ALA A 44 -3.02 -1.63 3.75
C ALA A 44 -4.40 -1.97 4.26
N VAL A 45 -4.61 -1.81 5.57
CA VAL A 45 -5.86 -2.16 6.23
C VAL A 45 -6.27 -1.01 7.14
N GLY A 46 -7.56 -0.70 7.14
CA GLY A 46 -8.09 0.35 8.01
C GLY A 46 -8.53 1.56 7.22
N GLY A 47 -8.11 2.74 7.64
CA GLY A 47 -8.50 3.97 6.98
C GLY A 47 -7.30 4.88 6.77
N MET A 48 -7.24 5.52 5.62
CA MET A 48 -6.14 6.40 5.30
C MET A 48 -6.66 7.78 4.98
N GLU A 49 -6.19 8.75 5.74
CA GLU A 49 -6.50 10.16 5.48
C GLU A 49 -5.19 10.95 5.49
N TRP A 50 -5.25 12.19 5.03
CA TRP A 50 -4.05 12.98 4.78
C TRP A 50 -3.13 13.13 6.00
N ARG A 51 -3.68 13.02 7.21
CA ARG A 51 -2.87 13.14 8.43
C ARG A 51 -2.26 11.82 8.89
N CYS A 52 -2.58 10.73 8.19
CA CYS A 52 -2.15 9.41 8.62
C CYS A 52 -1.77 8.59 7.40
N THR A 53 -0.80 9.08 6.63
CA THR A 53 -0.38 8.45 5.38
C THR A 53 0.96 7.75 5.51
N TRP A 54 1.71 8.05 6.56
CA TRP A 54 3.12 7.68 6.60
C TRP A 54 3.38 6.16 6.55
N PRO A 55 2.52 5.29 7.10
CA PRO A 55 2.83 3.86 6.97
C PRO A 55 2.87 3.40 5.53
N LEU A 56 1.92 3.86 4.72
CA LEU A 56 1.90 3.47 3.31
C LEU A 56 3.03 4.16 2.55
N GLU A 57 3.29 5.41 2.87
CA GLU A 57 4.36 6.15 2.23
C GLU A 57 5.70 5.47 2.48
N GLN A 58 5.97 5.06 3.72
CA GLN A 58 7.22 4.38 4.03
C GLN A 58 7.31 3.02 3.37
N ALA A 59 6.20 2.29 3.27
CA ALA A 59 6.20 0.99 2.62
C ALA A 59 6.56 1.14 1.14
N LEU A 60 5.96 2.11 0.47
CA LEU A 60 6.19 2.30 -0.95
C LEU A 60 7.58 2.86 -1.24
N ASP A 61 8.20 3.50 -0.26
CA ASP A 61 9.57 4.00 -0.38
C ASP A 61 10.61 3.02 0.19
N HIS A 62 10.17 1.85 0.63
CA HIS A 62 11.09 0.92 1.28
C HIS A 62 12.16 0.44 0.30
N GLU A 63 13.39 0.35 0.79
CA GLU A 63 14.51 -0.01 -0.08
C GLU A 63 14.36 -1.38 -0.70
N CYS A 64 13.61 -2.28 -0.06
CA CYS A 64 13.40 -3.62 -0.60
C CYS A 64 12.67 -3.60 -1.95
N LEU A 65 11.90 -2.56 -2.22
CA LEU A 65 11.18 -2.47 -3.48
C LEU A 65 12.12 -2.26 -4.65
N ALA A 66 13.28 -1.67 -4.40
CA ALA A 66 14.24 -1.43 -5.48
C ALA A 66 14.74 -2.71 -6.12
N ALA A 67 14.66 -3.83 -5.40
CA ALA A 67 15.12 -5.12 -5.92
C ALA A 67 13.99 -5.93 -6.54
N THR A 68 12.78 -5.39 -6.62
CA THR A 68 11.64 -6.12 -7.16
C THR A 68 11.24 -5.57 -8.52
N SER A 69 10.65 -6.43 -9.34
CA SER A 69 10.14 -6.02 -10.65
C SER A 69 8.68 -5.60 -10.58
N GLU A 70 7.97 -6.03 -9.53
CA GLU A 70 6.56 -5.68 -9.34
C GLU A 70 6.29 -5.42 -7.88
N THR A 71 5.45 -4.43 -7.62
CA THR A 71 4.88 -4.21 -6.30
C THR A 71 3.37 -4.36 -6.45
N TRP A 72 2.80 -5.29 -5.69
CA TRP A 72 1.36 -5.48 -5.63
C TRP A 72 0.86 -4.74 -4.41
N LEU A 73 -0.10 -3.86 -4.63
CA LEU A 73 -0.68 -3.06 -3.57
C LEU A 73 -2.09 -3.57 -3.31
N ASP A 74 -2.29 -4.21 -2.16
CA ASP A 74 -3.56 -4.79 -1.77
C ASP A 74 -4.27 -3.83 -0.84
N LEU A 75 -5.33 -3.21 -1.34
CA LEU A 75 -6.14 -2.26 -0.59
C LEU A 75 -7.50 -2.84 -0.21
N SER A 76 -7.67 -4.16 -0.33
CA SER A 76 -8.98 -4.77 -0.09
C SER A 76 -9.45 -4.60 1.36
N GLY A 77 -8.53 -4.40 2.29
CA GLY A 77 -8.89 -4.13 3.68
C GLY A 77 -8.97 -2.66 4.03
N LEU A 78 -8.81 -1.77 3.04
CA LEU A 78 -8.85 -0.33 3.28
C LEU A 78 -10.29 0.13 3.20
N GLU A 79 -10.84 0.59 4.32
CA GLU A 79 -12.26 0.93 4.43
C GLU A 79 -12.54 2.38 4.08
N PHE A 80 -11.52 3.22 4.08
CA PHE A 80 -11.65 4.63 3.81
C PHE A 80 -10.36 5.17 3.26
N ALA A 81 -10.45 6.10 2.31
CA ALA A 81 -9.27 6.81 1.81
C ALA A 81 -9.72 8.15 1.24
N ASP A 82 -8.83 9.12 1.31
CA ASP A 82 -9.05 10.40 0.65
C ASP A 82 -8.02 10.55 -0.49
N SER A 83 -7.97 11.72 -1.09
CA SER A 83 -7.12 11.93 -2.26
C SER A 83 -5.63 11.76 -1.97
N SER A 84 -5.21 11.74 -0.70
CA SER A 84 -3.81 11.51 -0.40
C SER A 84 -3.38 10.11 -0.85
N LEU A 85 -4.30 9.14 -0.86
CA LEU A 85 -3.99 7.81 -1.38
C LEU A 85 -3.60 7.90 -2.86
N LEU A 86 -4.37 8.66 -3.63
CA LEU A 86 -4.10 8.78 -5.07
C LEU A 86 -2.75 9.43 -5.33
N HIS A 87 -2.39 10.46 -4.55
CA HIS A 87 -1.11 11.11 -4.70
C HIS A 87 0.04 10.14 -4.44
N LEU A 88 -0.07 9.34 -3.37
CA LEU A 88 0.95 8.36 -3.06
C LEU A 88 1.08 7.31 -4.15
N MET A 89 -0.05 6.84 -4.66
CA MET A 89 -0.04 5.82 -5.70
C MET A 89 0.54 6.35 -7.00
N LEU A 90 0.20 7.56 -7.39
CA LEU A 90 0.72 8.13 -8.61
C LEU A 90 2.21 8.39 -8.51
N ASP A 91 2.67 8.89 -7.35
CA ASP A 91 4.10 9.09 -7.14
C ASP A 91 4.84 7.77 -7.18
N SER A 92 4.30 6.74 -6.53
CA SER A 92 4.94 5.44 -6.50
C SER A 92 4.97 4.82 -7.90
N GLN A 93 3.91 5.01 -8.67
CA GLN A 93 3.86 4.50 -10.04
C GLN A 93 4.95 5.15 -10.90
N ARG A 94 5.14 6.45 -10.71
CA ARG A 94 6.18 7.16 -11.46
C ARG A 94 7.56 6.62 -11.12
N VAL A 95 7.82 6.38 -9.84
CA VAL A 95 9.10 5.84 -9.41
C VAL A 95 9.31 4.43 -9.96
N HIS A 96 8.26 3.61 -9.95
CA HIS A 96 8.36 2.26 -10.50
C HIS A 96 8.68 2.30 -11.99
N ARG A 97 7.99 3.15 -12.73
CA ARG A 97 8.22 3.25 -14.18
C ARG A 97 9.65 3.71 -14.49
N ALA A 98 10.19 4.58 -13.67
CA ALA A 98 11.53 5.09 -13.89
C ALA A 98 12.60 4.01 -13.79
N ARG A 99 12.30 2.88 -13.15
CA ARG A 99 13.24 1.76 -13.05
C ARG A 99 12.69 0.48 -13.69
N ASP A 100 11.76 0.63 -14.62
CA ASP A 100 11.18 -0.47 -15.37
C ASP A 100 10.49 -1.50 -14.47
N ALA A 101 9.91 -1.05 -13.37
CA ALA A 101 9.13 -1.89 -12.49
C ALA A 101 7.66 -1.53 -12.61
N ARG A 102 6.79 -2.36 -12.04
CA ARG A 102 5.35 -2.16 -12.14
C ARG A 102 4.72 -2.05 -10.77
N LEU A 103 3.79 -1.13 -10.64
CA LEU A 103 2.91 -1.04 -9.48
C LEU A 103 1.55 -1.58 -9.90
N VAL A 104 1.07 -2.61 -9.23
CA VAL A 104 -0.17 -3.29 -9.60
C VAL A 104 -1.12 -3.22 -8.42
N LEU A 105 -2.36 -2.82 -8.70
CA LEU A 105 -3.41 -2.76 -7.68
C LEU A 105 -4.04 -4.15 -7.61
N ALA A 106 -3.89 -4.83 -6.49
CA ALA A 106 -4.26 -6.22 -6.34
C ALA A 106 -5.52 -6.38 -5.49
N GLY A 107 -6.40 -7.27 -5.90
CA GLY A 107 -7.59 -7.59 -5.14
C GLY A 107 -8.72 -6.60 -5.38
N ALA A 108 -9.85 -6.85 -4.69
CA ALA A 108 -11.03 -6.02 -4.82
C ALA A 108 -10.91 -4.82 -3.89
N LEU A 109 -11.49 -3.69 -4.30
CA LEU A 109 -11.52 -2.49 -3.48
C LEU A 109 -12.84 -2.42 -2.71
N GLN A 110 -12.79 -1.88 -1.50
CA GLN A 110 -14.01 -1.56 -0.76
C GLN A 110 -14.77 -0.47 -1.52
N PRO A 111 -16.11 -0.42 -1.38
CA PRO A 111 -16.91 0.52 -2.18
C PRO A 111 -16.48 1.98 -2.05
N VAL A 112 -16.10 2.42 -0.86
CA VAL A 112 -15.68 3.81 -0.66
C VAL A 112 -14.42 4.11 -1.45
N VAL A 113 -13.48 3.17 -1.47
CA VAL A 113 -12.22 3.35 -2.18
C VAL A 113 -12.43 3.23 -3.68
N GLU A 114 -13.28 2.29 -4.10
CA GLU A 114 -13.64 2.16 -5.51
C GLU A 114 -14.25 3.47 -6.03
N ARG A 115 -15.13 4.06 -5.22
CA ARG A 115 -15.78 5.31 -5.60
C ARG A 115 -14.77 6.45 -5.74
N LEU A 116 -13.78 6.48 -4.86
CA LEU A 116 -12.74 7.51 -4.95
C LEU A 116 -12.04 7.46 -6.31
N PHE A 117 -11.69 6.27 -6.76
CA PHE A 117 -11.05 6.11 -8.07
C PHE A 117 -11.99 6.52 -9.19
N THR A 118 -13.26 6.15 -9.06
CA THR A 118 -14.24 6.45 -10.10
C THR A 118 -14.49 7.94 -10.25
N VAL A 119 -14.72 8.64 -9.12
CA VAL A 119 -15.08 10.06 -9.20
C VAL A 119 -13.90 10.93 -9.57
N THR A 120 -12.69 10.47 -9.34
CA THR A 120 -11.49 11.23 -9.72
C THR A 120 -11.01 10.87 -11.12
N GLY A 121 -11.61 9.85 -11.75
CA GLY A 121 -11.22 9.44 -13.09
C GLY A 121 -9.85 8.76 -13.13
N THR A 122 -9.39 8.20 -12.02
CA THR A 122 -8.06 7.61 -11.97
C THR A 122 -8.03 6.11 -12.15
N THR A 123 -9.18 5.46 -12.28
CA THR A 123 -9.27 4.01 -12.40
C THR A 123 -8.35 3.47 -13.49
N ALA A 124 -8.31 4.14 -14.63
CA ALA A 124 -7.54 3.64 -15.77
C ALA A 124 -6.03 3.87 -15.65
N PHE A 125 -5.61 4.61 -14.62
CA PHE A 125 -4.19 4.91 -14.46
C PHE A 125 -3.42 3.75 -13.87
N PHE A 126 -4.09 2.77 -13.30
CA PHE A 126 -3.44 1.69 -12.57
C PHE A 126 -3.77 0.34 -13.16
N THR A 127 -2.77 -0.54 -13.23
CA THR A 127 -2.97 -1.93 -13.62
C THR A 127 -3.62 -2.66 -12.45
N ARG A 128 -4.64 -3.44 -12.71
CA ARG A 128 -5.36 -4.17 -11.67
C ARG A 128 -5.27 -5.66 -11.92
N THR A 129 -5.24 -6.43 -10.84
CA THR A 129 -5.21 -7.88 -10.91
C THR A 129 -6.02 -8.46 -9.76
N PRO A 130 -6.70 -9.58 -9.96
CA PRO A 130 -7.35 -10.25 -8.85
C PRO A 130 -6.33 -10.88 -7.93
N LEU A 131 -6.69 -11.02 -6.66
CA LEU A 131 -5.79 -11.65 -5.71
C LEU A 131 -6.17 -13.10 -5.48
#